data_97d33153017c1c703475ba4f39325f63
#
_entry.id   97d33153017c1c703475ba4f39325f63
#
_cell.length_a   1.000
_cell.length_b   1.000
_cell.length_c   1.000
_cell.angle_alpha   90.00
_cell.angle_beta   90.00
_cell.angle_gamma   90.00
#
_symmetry.space_group_name_H-M   'P 1'
#
loop_
_entity.id
_entity.type
_entity.pdbx_description
1 polymer ?
#
loop_
_entity_poly.entity_id
_entity_poly.type
_entity_poly.pdbx_seq_one_letter_code
_entity_poly.pdbx_strand_id
1 'polypeptide(L)'
;MTKGYRITASTGIHKGDRDYQQDQVALLSHARVNGCILGVVADGMGGRSGGRKASDQVMLTSRQLFERFDPSIDNGAQLLLQIVQEAHMVIRLTAISSEQEPHSTIAAFLIMPSGECPWAPACILY
;
A
#
# COMPACT_ATOMS: atom_id res chain seq x y z
N MET A 1 12.05 15.34 26.08
CA MET A 1 12.78 14.09 25.74
C MET A 1 11.77 13.07 25.25
N THR A 2 11.85 12.74 23.97
CA THR A 2 11.00 11.71 23.41
C THR A 2 11.50 10.34 23.83
N LYS A 3 10.61 9.54 24.40
CA LYS A 3 10.90 8.14 24.62
C LYS A 3 10.99 7.45 23.26
N GLY A 4 12.18 7.10 22.84
CA GLY A 4 12.36 6.29 21.66
C GLY A 4 11.80 4.89 21.88
N TYR A 5 11.18 4.33 20.87
CA TYR A 5 10.83 2.92 20.85
C TYR A 5 11.43 2.28 19.60
N ARG A 6 11.67 1.01 19.68
CA ARG A 6 12.22 0.23 18.58
C ARG A 6 11.10 -0.52 17.89
N ILE A 7 11.03 -0.42 16.57
CA ILE A 7 10.09 -1.19 15.78
C ILE A 7 10.83 -2.34 15.15
N THR A 8 10.29 -3.55 15.34
CA THR A 8 10.73 -4.75 14.63
C THR A 8 9.52 -5.30 13.89
N ALA A 9 9.66 -5.54 12.60
CA ALA A 9 8.56 -6.01 11.78
C ALA A 9 9.05 -7.00 10.73
N SER A 10 8.16 -7.90 10.34
CA SER A 10 8.42 -8.84 9.26
C SER A 10 7.13 -9.12 8.51
N THR A 11 7.27 -9.63 7.29
CA THR A 11 6.14 -10.00 6.45
C THR A 11 6.25 -11.45 6.03
N GLY A 12 5.12 -12.05 5.72
CA GLY A 12 5.04 -13.38 5.14
C GLY A 12 3.93 -13.46 4.13
N ILE A 13 4.16 -14.18 3.07
CA ILE A 13 3.18 -14.39 2.00
C ILE A 13 3.39 -15.78 1.40
N HIS A 14 2.30 -16.44 1.03
CA HIS A 14 2.35 -17.76 0.44
C HIS A 14 1.26 -17.92 -0.63
N LYS A 15 1.65 -18.47 -1.76
CA LYS A 15 0.74 -18.67 -2.90
C LYS A 15 -0.32 -19.76 -2.63
N GLY A 16 -0.03 -20.73 -1.79
CA GLY A 16 -0.88 -21.88 -1.58
C GLY A 16 -0.99 -22.73 -2.84
N ASP A 17 -2.20 -23.22 -3.14
CA ASP A 17 -2.48 -24.06 -4.31
C ASP A 17 -2.82 -23.23 -5.56
N ARG A 18 -2.66 -21.92 -5.53
CA ARG A 18 -2.99 -21.06 -6.66
C ARG A 18 -1.88 -21.05 -7.70
N ASP A 19 -2.25 -20.87 -8.97
CA ASP A 19 -1.30 -20.78 -10.07
C ASP A 19 -0.48 -19.48 -10.01
N TYR A 20 -1.11 -18.39 -9.52
CA TYR A 20 -0.49 -17.07 -9.46
C TYR A 20 -0.54 -16.50 -8.05
N GLN A 21 0.55 -15.82 -7.65
CA GLN A 21 0.53 -14.97 -6.48
C GLN A 21 0.07 -13.57 -6.90
N GLN A 22 -1.16 -13.22 -6.54
CA GLN A 22 -1.75 -11.91 -6.82
C GLN A 22 -1.76 -10.99 -5.60
N ASP A 23 -1.46 -11.53 -4.43
CA ASP A 23 -1.36 -10.77 -3.20
C ASP A 23 0.02 -10.17 -3.07
N GLN A 24 0.09 -9.01 -2.46
CA GLN A 24 1.34 -8.36 -2.13
C GLN A 24 1.27 -7.71 -0.76
N VAL A 25 2.42 -7.65 -0.11
CA VAL A 25 2.59 -7.00 1.18
C VAL A 25 3.89 -6.21 1.15
N ALA A 26 3.88 -5.03 1.74
CA ALA A 26 5.08 -4.22 1.87
C ALA A 26 5.12 -3.54 3.23
N LEU A 27 6.32 -3.51 3.80
CA LEU A 27 6.68 -2.67 4.93
C LEU A 27 7.78 -1.73 4.45
N LEU A 28 7.48 -0.45 4.40
CA LEU A 28 8.36 0.58 3.87
C LEU A 28 8.82 1.49 5.01
N SER A 29 10.13 1.54 5.22
CA SER A 29 10.73 2.53 6.12
C SER A 29 11.00 3.81 5.34
N HIS A 30 10.68 4.95 5.95
CA HIS A 30 10.93 6.23 5.31
C HIS A 30 12.44 6.47 5.18
N ALA A 31 12.87 6.89 3.98
CA ALA A 31 14.28 7.01 3.65
C ALA A 31 15.00 8.11 4.45
N ARG A 32 14.28 9.14 4.88
CA ARG A 32 14.83 10.34 5.52
C ARG A 32 14.48 10.48 6.99
N VAL A 33 13.48 9.75 7.48
CA VAL A 33 12.96 9.92 8.85
C VAL A 33 12.84 8.59 9.54
N ASN A 34 13.54 8.43 10.65
CA ASN A 34 13.45 7.23 11.47
C ASN A 34 12.09 7.14 12.17
N GLY A 35 11.58 5.93 12.34
CA GLY A 35 10.33 5.70 13.04
C GLY A 35 9.08 5.99 12.22
N CYS A 36 9.22 6.19 10.92
CA CYS A 36 8.11 6.37 9.99
C CYS A 36 8.04 5.15 9.07
N ILE A 37 6.97 4.36 9.21
CA ILE A 37 6.81 3.09 8.48
C ILE A 37 5.41 3.03 7.88
N LEU A 38 5.36 2.71 6.60
CA LEU A 38 4.11 2.43 5.89
C LEU A 38 3.97 0.93 5.67
N GLY A 39 2.87 0.36 6.13
CA GLY A 39 2.50 -1.02 5.85
C GLY A 39 1.33 -1.07 4.87
N VAL A 40 1.42 -1.90 3.85
CA VAL A 40 0.39 -2.05 2.82
C VAL A 40 0.20 -3.52 2.50
N VAL A 41 -1.06 -3.94 2.46
CA VAL A 41 -1.46 -5.26 1.97
C VAL A 41 -2.42 -5.06 0.80
N ALA A 42 -2.18 -5.78 -0.27
CA ALA A 42 -3.02 -5.76 -1.46
C ALA A 42 -3.35 -7.17 -1.90
N ASP A 43 -4.64 -7.46 -2.07
CA ASP A 43 -5.16 -8.72 -2.60
C ASP A 43 -5.66 -8.44 -4.02
N GLY A 44 -4.88 -8.87 -5.01
CA GLY A 44 -5.22 -8.68 -6.41
C GLY A 44 -6.25 -9.69 -6.90
N MET A 45 -7.21 -9.21 -7.68
CA MET A 45 -8.29 -10.00 -8.26
C MET A 45 -8.47 -9.62 -9.73
N GLY A 46 -8.85 -10.59 -10.52
CA GLY A 46 -9.11 -10.37 -11.95
C GLY A 46 -8.28 -11.29 -12.83
N GLY A 47 -8.94 -12.15 -13.58
CA GLY A 47 -8.45 -13.28 -14.35
C GLY A 47 -6.99 -13.26 -14.80
N ARG A 48 -6.35 -14.40 -14.82
CA ARG A 48 -4.94 -14.57 -15.20
C ARG A 48 -4.00 -13.61 -14.44
N SER A 49 -3.44 -12.60 -15.14
CA SER A 49 -2.48 -11.65 -14.57
C SER A 49 -3.11 -10.33 -14.12
N GLY A 50 -4.41 -10.14 -14.31
CA GLY A 50 -5.08 -8.87 -13.99
C GLY A 50 -4.95 -8.44 -12.54
N GLY A 51 -5.17 -9.39 -11.62
CA GLY A 51 -5.04 -9.12 -10.20
C GLY A 51 -3.61 -8.79 -9.78
N ARG A 52 -2.61 -9.45 -10.38
CA ARG A 52 -1.21 -9.13 -10.11
C ARG A 52 -0.86 -7.72 -10.59
N LYS A 53 -1.34 -7.33 -11.77
CA LYS A 53 -1.14 -5.97 -12.28
C LYS A 53 -1.77 -4.93 -11.36
N ALA A 54 -2.98 -5.21 -10.86
CA ALA A 54 -3.67 -4.30 -9.94
C ALA A 54 -2.90 -4.16 -8.62
N SER A 55 -2.48 -5.26 -8.02
CA SER A 55 -1.70 -5.19 -6.77
C SER A 55 -0.33 -4.54 -6.97
N ASP A 56 0.30 -4.73 -8.13
CA ASP A 56 1.54 -4.01 -8.47
C ASP A 56 1.31 -2.49 -8.50
N GLN A 57 0.19 -2.03 -9.03
CA GLN A 57 -0.15 -0.61 -9.05
C GLN A 57 -0.37 -0.05 -7.64
N VAL A 58 -1.00 -0.82 -6.76
CA VAL A 58 -1.15 -0.43 -5.36
C VAL A 58 0.21 -0.24 -4.70
N MET A 59 1.13 -1.17 -4.91
CA MET A 59 2.47 -1.11 -4.32
C MET A 59 3.28 0.06 -4.89
N LEU A 60 3.25 0.26 -6.20
CA LEU A 60 3.97 1.34 -6.86
C LEU A 60 3.47 2.71 -6.39
N THR A 61 2.16 2.91 -6.38
CA THR A 61 1.54 4.15 -5.90
C THR A 61 1.91 4.45 -4.45
N SER A 62 1.84 3.43 -3.60
CA SER A 62 2.18 3.55 -2.19
C SER A 62 3.64 3.98 -1.99
N ARG A 63 4.57 3.37 -2.73
CA ARG A 63 5.99 3.72 -2.67
C ARG A 63 6.25 5.15 -3.13
N GLN A 64 5.68 5.53 -4.25
CA GLN A 64 5.88 6.86 -4.83
C GLN A 64 5.36 7.97 -3.91
N LEU A 65 4.17 7.80 -3.35
CA LEU A 65 3.60 8.80 -2.46
C LEU A 65 4.32 8.85 -1.11
N PHE A 66 4.70 7.70 -0.57
CA PHE A 66 5.44 7.64 0.69
C PHE A 66 6.82 8.27 0.58
N GLU A 67 7.48 8.11 -0.55
CA GLU A 67 8.79 8.71 -0.81
C GLU A 67 8.73 10.24 -0.78
N ARG A 68 7.63 10.84 -1.22
CA ARG A 68 7.40 12.29 -1.21
C ARG A 68 6.85 12.80 0.12
N PHE A 69 6.34 11.91 0.95
CA PHE A 69 5.72 12.26 2.22
C PHE A 69 6.77 12.80 3.19
N ASP A 70 6.46 13.95 3.82
CA ASP A 70 7.29 14.52 4.88
C ASP A 70 6.51 14.43 6.20
N PRO A 71 6.89 13.49 7.09
CA PRO A 71 6.15 13.30 8.34
C PRO A 71 6.23 14.48 9.30
N SER A 72 7.10 15.46 9.06
CA SER A 72 7.20 16.66 9.90
C SER A 72 6.18 17.74 9.55
N ILE A 73 5.65 17.71 8.33
CA ILE A 73 4.70 18.74 7.85
C ILE A 73 3.42 18.16 7.25
N ASP A 74 3.46 16.95 6.70
CA ASP A 74 2.31 16.35 6.04
C ASP A 74 1.46 15.54 7.02
N ASN A 75 0.17 15.43 6.70
CA ASN A 75 -0.79 14.66 7.51
C ASN A 75 -0.79 13.19 7.06
N GLY A 76 -0.56 12.28 8.01
CA GLY A 76 -0.48 10.85 7.73
C GLY A 76 -1.80 10.25 7.23
N ALA A 77 -2.93 10.68 7.78
CA ALA A 77 -4.25 10.21 7.33
C ALA A 77 -4.53 10.65 5.89
N GLN A 78 -4.10 11.86 5.52
CA GLN A 78 -4.22 12.35 4.15
C GLN A 78 -3.34 11.56 3.18
N LEU A 79 -2.16 11.13 3.60
CA LEU A 79 -1.32 10.25 2.79
C LEU A 79 -2.05 8.95 2.46
N LEU A 80 -2.66 8.30 3.45
CA LEU A 80 -3.39 7.06 3.23
C LEU A 80 -4.58 7.25 2.28
N LEU A 81 -5.33 8.33 2.46
CA LEU A 81 -6.43 8.67 1.56
C LEU A 81 -5.94 8.90 0.13
N GLN A 82 -4.85 9.60 -0.03
CA GLN A 82 -4.25 9.88 -1.34
C GLN A 82 -3.78 8.59 -2.03
N ILE A 83 -3.18 7.67 -1.28
CA ILE A 83 -2.77 6.35 -1.80
C ILE A 83 -3.99 5.62 -2.35
N VAL A 84 -5.07 5.55 -1.59
CA VAL A 84 -6.30 4.86 -2.01
C VAL A 84 -6.88 5.51 -3.27
N GLN A 85 -6.98 6.82 -3.31
CA GLN A 85 -7.56 7.55 -4.44
C GLN A 85 -6.73 7.40 -5.71
N GLU A 86 -5.41 7.56 -5.62
CA GLU A 86 -4.53 7.43 -6.79
C GLU A 86 -4.43 6.00 -7.28
N ALA A 87 -4.33 5.02 -6.40
CA ALA A 87 -4.31 3.62 -6.78
C ALA A 87 -5.60 3.22 -7.49
N HIS A 88 -6.74 3.67 -6.98
CA HIS A 88 -8.03 3.45 -7.62
C HIS A 88 -8.07 4.02 -9.05
N MET A 89 -7.61 5.25 -9.21
CA MET A 89 -7.56 5.92 -10.52
C MET A 89 -6.68 5.15 -11.51
N VAL A 90 -5.49 4.73 -11.10
CA VAL A 90 -4.55 4.01 -11.96
C VAL A 90 -5.12 2.66 -12.38
N ILE A 91 -5.75 1.93 -11.46
CA ILE A 91 -6.38 0.65 -11.76
C ILE A 91 -7.51 0.85 -12.78
N ARG A 92 -8.34 1.87 -12.62
CA ARG A 92 -9.40 2.19 -13.59
C ARG A 92 -8.85 2.50 -14.98
N LEU A 93 -7.80 3.30 -15.06
CA LEU A 93 -7.16 3.64 -16.33
C LEU A 93 -6.56 2.39 -17.00
N THR A 94 -5.97 1.49 -16.23
CA THR A 94 -5.45 0.23 -16.73
C THR A 94 -6.57 -0.66 -17.26
N ALA A 95 -7.71 -0.71 -16.60
CA ALA A 95 -8.87 -1.49 -17.04
C ALA A 95 -9.42 -1.02 -18.39
N ILE A 96 -9.41 0.29 -18.64
CA ILE A 96 -9.88 0.86 -19.91
C ILE A 96 -9.03 0.39 -21.10
N SER A 97 -7.73 0.22 -20.90
CA SER A 97 -6.78 -0.14 -21.94
C SER A 97 -6.54 -1.64 -22.06
N SER A 98 -7.19 -2.46 -21.24
CA SER A 98 -6.96 -3.89 -21.19
C SER A 98 -8.28 -4.66 -21.25
N GLU A 99 -8.26 -5.85 -21.83
CA GLU A 99 -9.42 -6.74 -21.84
C GLU A 99 -9.66 -7.41 -20.50
N GLN A 100 -8.75 -7.23 -19.55
CA GLN A 100 -8.86 -7.75 -18.21
C GLN A 100 -9.54 -6.73 -17.31
N GLU A 101 -10.24 -7.22 -16.29
CA GLU A 101 -10.84 -6.38 -15.25
C GLU A 101 -9.99 -6.45 -14.00
N PRO A 102 -8.89 -5.66 -13.91
CA PRO A 102 -8.02 -5.70 -12.76
C PRO A 102 -8.68 -5.04 -11.57
N HIS A 103 -8.67 -5.72 -10.45
CA HIS A 103 -9.13 -5.22 -9.17
C HIS A 103 -8.09 -5.52 -8.11
N SER A 104 -8.06 -4.73 -7.06
CA SER A 104 -7.28 -5.05 -5.87
C SER A 104 -7.98 -4.55 -4.63
N THR A 105 -7.79 -5.23 -3.52
CA THR A 105 -8.04 -4.63 -2.22
C THR A 105 -6.81 -3.85 -1.80
N ILE A 106 -6.99 -2.97 -0.85
CA ILE A 106 -5.89 -2.32 -0.13
C ILE A 106 -6.27 -2.22 1.34
N ALA A 107 -5.33 -2.54 2.21
CA ALA A 107 -5.36 -2.19 3.62
C ALA A 107 -4.00 -1.60 3.96
N ALA A 108 -3.98 -0.50 4.68
CA ALA A 108 -2.74 0.20 4.95
C ALA A 108 -2.72 0.81 6.34
N PHE A 109 -1.54 0.92 6.91
CA PHE A 109 -1.31 1.66 8.14
C PHE A 109 -0.01 2.46 8.01
N LEU A 110 0.08 3.52 8.78
CA LEU A 110 1.26 4.36 8.84
C LEU A 110 1.64 4.58 10.29
N ILE A 111 2.86 4.22 10.65
CA ILE A 111 3.43 4.55 11.96
C ILE A 111 4.20 5.85 11.79
N MET A 112 3.80 6.87 12.55
CA MET A 112 4.46 8.17 12.55
C MET A 112 5.54 8.23 13.64
N PRO A 113 6.57 9.08 13.48
CA PRO A 113 7.57 9.27 14.53
C PRO A 113 7.00 9.72 15.86
N SER A 114 5.85 10.39 15.85
CA SER A 114 5.11 10.82 17.05
C SER A 114 4.45 9.66 17.81
N GLY A 115 4.38 8.48 17.21
CA GLY A 115 3.62 7.35 17.73
C GLY A 115 2.19 7.27 17.22
N GLU A 116 1.70 8.28 16.50
CA GLU A 116 0.41 8.21 15.82
C GLU A 116 0.43 7.09 14.78
N CYS A 117 -0.69 6.40 14.67
CA CYS A 117 -0.82 5.28 13.72
C CYS A 117 -2.15 5.36 12.98
N PRO A 118 -2.29 6.26 11.99
CA PRO A 118 -3.45 6.26 11.12
C PRO A 118 -3.48 4.98 10.29
N TRP A 119 -4.70 4.51 9.98
CA TRP A 119 -4.89 3.29 9.20
C TRP A 119 -6.10 3.44 8.30
N ALA A 120 -6.05 2.73 7.20
CA ALA A 120 -7.14 2.62 6.25
C ALA A 120 -7.62 1.16 6.26
N PRO A 121 -8.91 0.91 6.55
CA PRO A 121 -9.45 -0.44 6.48
C PRO A 121 -9.46 -0.95 5.04
N ALA A 122 -9.59 -2.26 4.90
CA ALA A 122 -9.62 -2.89 3.59
C ALA A 122 -10.77 -2.32 2.74
N CYS A 123 -10.44 -1.92 1.53
CA CYS A 123 -11.42 -1.48 0.53
C CYS A 123 -11.06 -2.06 -0.84
N ILE A 124 -12.03 -2.08 -1.75
CA ILE A 124 -11.85 -2.61 -3.10
C ILE A 124 -11.59 -1.45 -4.05
N LEU A 125 -10.55 -1.60 -4.86
CA LEU A 125 -10.16 -0.67 -5.92
C LEU A 125 -10.45 -1.29 -7.29
N TYR A 126 -11.18 -0.57 -8.11
CA TYR A 126 -11.54 -1.04 -9.45
C TYR A 126 -11.71 0.12 -10.44
#